data_e82615bb57c8a9597f6f6730c1df4c18
#
_entry.id   e82615bb57c8a9597f6f6730c1df4c18
#
_cell.length_a   1.000
_cell.length_b   1.000
_cell.length_c   1.000
_cell.angle_alpha   90.00
_cell.angle_beta   90.00
_cell.angle_gamma   90.00
#
_symmetry.space_group_name_H-M   'P 1'
#
loop_
_entity.id
_entity.type
_entity.pdbx_description
1 polymer ?
#
loop_
_entity_poly.entity_id
_entity_poly.type
_entity_poly.pdbx_seq_one_letter_code
_entity_poly.pdbx_strand_id
1 'polypeptide(L)'
;NPNTNQTETYNIPLNQRVYVLEDVDCQDDIVKERSLTKNSDSHSDNQDKNKIDLSFLLNLLDGVLENPGRIVIMTSNHPDVLDSALIRPGRIDVIAKFSNCTNETVSKMIEFFYDMKLTNEELDIINSLLPEMLTPAELSKVMFENFGDYEKAIEKLEEFRKIHNYELNL
;
A
#
# COMPACT_ATOMS: atom_id res chain seq x y z
N ASN A 1 -2.73 -0.54 32.38
CA ASN A 1 -2.47 -1.64 33.31
C ASN A 1 -3.83 -2.11 33.87
N PRO A 2 -4.28 -3.37 33.59
CA PRO A 2 -5.61 -3.83 34.01
C PRO A 2 -5.84 -3.88 35.53
N ASN A 3 -4.79 -3.69 36.31
CA ASN A 3 -4.86 -3.78 37.79
C ASN A 3 -4.78 -2.44 38.53
N THR A 4 -4.63 -1.34 37.83
CA THR A 4 -4.65 0.00 38.43
C THR A 4 -5.46 0.91 37.53
N ASN A 5 -6.52 1.53 38.04
CA ASN A 5 -7.31 2.58 37.35
C ASN A 5 -6.49 3.88 37.12
N GLN A 6 -5.19 3.77 36.93
CA GLN A 6 -4.30 4.90 36.66
C GLN A 6 -4.13 5.06 35.16
N THR A 7 -4.58 6.18 34.65
CA THR A 7 -4.35 6.62 33.27
C THR A 7 -2.95 7.22 33.20
N GLU A 8 -2.04 6.57 32.50
CA GLU A 8 -0.73 7.13 32.20
C GLU A 8 -0.85 8.04 30.96
N THR A 9 -0.47 9.30 31.07
CA THR A 9 -0.48 10.25 29.97
C THR A 9 0.93 10.42 29.44
N TYR A 10 1.13 10.07 28.17
CA TYR A 10 2.41 10.25 27.46
C TYR A 10 2.30 11.48 26.56
N ASN A 11 3.23 12.44 26.74
CA ASN A 11 3.36 13.57 25.83
C ASN A 11 4.47 13.26 24.81
N ILE A 12 4.08 12.86 23.61
CA ILE A 12 5.02 12.57 22.51
C ILE A 12 5.17 13.86 21.67
N PRO A 13 6.37 14.41 21.51
CA PRO A 13 6.63 15.57 20.64
C PRO A 13 6.23 15.27 19.17
N LEU A 14 5.83 16.30 18.43
CA LEU A 14 5.38 16.14 17.02
C LEU A 14 6.46 15.53 16.11
N ASN A 15 7.72 15.84 16.33
CA ASN A 15 8.86 15.29 15.60
C ASN A 15 9.18 13.81 15.92
N GLN A 16 8.43 13.20 16.83
CA GLN A 16 8.53 11.78 17.16
C GLN A 16 7.24 11.03 16.78
N ARG A 17 6.36 11.65 15.99
CA ARG A 17 5.09 11.04 15.55
C ARG A 17 5.13 10.76 14.07
N VAL A 18 4.59 9.61 13.72
CA VAL A 18 4.23 9.24 12.34
C VAL A 18 2.71 9.19 12.26
N TYR A 19 2.14 9.91 11.31
CA TYR A 19 0.70 9.88 11.03
C TYR A 19 0.49 9.01 9.80
N VAL A 20 -0.38 8.00 9.92
CA VAL A 20 -0.70 7.09 8.82
C VAL A 20 -2.17 7.30 8.47
N LEU A 21 -2.44 7.59 7.19
CA LEU A 21 -3.76 7.72 6.59
C LEU A 21 -3.88 6.60 5.55
N GLU A 22 -4.58 5.54 5.91
CA GLU A 22 -4.76 4.40 5.03
C GLU A 22 -5.98 4.58 4.13
N ASP A 23 -5.87 4.06 2.89
CA ASP A 23 -6.94 4.01 1.89
C ASP A 23 -7.65 5.37 1.71
N VAL A 24 -6.86 6.43 1.50
CA VAL A 24 -7.39 7.80 1.39
C VAL A 24 -8.37 7.99 0.23
N ASP A 25 -8.32 7.14 -0.79
CA ASP A 25 -9.27 7.09 -1.91
C ASP A 25 -10.64 6.54 -1.52
N CYS A 26 -10.75 5.77 -0.42
CA CYS A 26 -12.00 5.22 0.10
C CYS A 26 -12.73 6.21 1.00
N GLN A 27 -12.05 7.24 1.48
CA GLN A 27 -12.66 8.26 2.31
C GLN A 27 -13.37 9.27 1.44
N ASP A 28 -14.68 9.13 1.30
CA ASP A 28 -15.66 10.04 0.66
C ASP A 28 -15.08 11.11 -0.32
N ASP A 29 -15.91 11.86 -1.02
CA ASP A 29 -15.59 12.92 -2.01
C ASP A 29 -14.55 13.99 -1.56
N ILE A 30 -13.97 13.84 -0.38
CA ILE A 30 -13.03 14.77 0.26
C ILE A 30 -11.71 14.87 -0.49
N VAL A 31 -11.20 13.74 -1.01
CA VAL A 31 -9.87 13.66 -1.63
C VAL A 31 -9.94 13.50 -3.14
N LYS A 32 -11.15 13.34 -3.70
CA LYS A 32 -11.36 13.13 -5.13
C LYS A 32 -11.25 14.42 -5.91
N GLU A 33 -10.82 14.30 -7.15
CA GLU A 33 -10.69 15.42 -8.08
C GLU A 33 -12.02 16.16 -8.22
N ARG A 34 -12.02 17.48 -8.06
CA ARG A 34 -13.21 18.37 -8.11
C ARG A 34 -14.00 18.28 -9.42
N SER A 35 -13.37 17.77 -10.49
CA SER A 35 -14.03 17.55 -11.78
C SER A 35 -15.00 16.36 -11.78
N LEU A 36 -14.81 15.39 -10.88
CA LEU A 36 -15.64 14.18 -10.82
C LEU A 36 -16.92 14.37 -9.98
N THR A 37 -16.98 15.40 -9.14
CA THR A 37 -18.10 15.65 -8.21
C THR A 37 -19.23 16.51 -8.76
N LYS A 38 -19.16 16.97 -10.02
CA LYS A 38 -20.15 17.93 -10.58
C LYS A 38 -21.53 17.36 -10.93
N ASN A 39 -21.79 16.07 -10.73
CA ASN A 39 -23.06 15.45 -11.16
C ASN A 39 -23.94 14.90 -10.01
N SER A 40 -23.74 15.31 -8.79
CA SER A 40 -24.65 14.96 -7.70
C SER A 40 -25.30 16.20 -7.09
N ASP A 41 -26.32 16.71 -7.81
CA ASP A 41 -27.34 17.60 -7.23
C ASP A 41 -28.18 16.77 -6.25
N SER A 42 -27.74 16.68 -5.02
CA SER A 42 -28.59 16.28 -3.92
C SER A 42 -28.38 17.23 -2.74
N HIS A 43 -29.28 18.21 -2.65
CA HIS A 43 -29.54 18.95 -1.43
C HIS A 43 -29.92 17.96 -0.31
N SER A 44 -28.97 17.53 0.48
CA SER A 44 -29.23 16.96 1.79
C SER A 44 -28.58 17.87 2.82
N ASP A 45 -29.44 18.68 3.41
CA ASP A 45 -29.20 19.61 4.52
C ASP A 45 -29.00 18.83 5.81
N ASN A 46 -27.98 17.98 5.88
CA ASN A 46 -27.46 17.40 7.13
C ASN A 46 -25.97 17.66 7.19
N GLN A 47 -25.63 18.81 7.80
CA GLN A 47 -24.27 19.14 8.19
C GLN A 47 -23.79 18.12 9.22
N ASP A 48 -23.19 17.05 8.77
CA ASP A 48 -22.30 16.22 9.59
C ASP A 48 -21.08 17.07 9.96
N LYS A 49 -21.13 17.66 11.15
CA LYS A 49 -20.11 18.57 11.71
C LYS A 49 -18.72 17.92 11.88
N ASN A 50 -18.56 16.66 11.49
CA ASN A 50 -17.32 15.89 11.59
C ASN A 50 -16.68 15.58 10.23
N LYS A 51 -17.22 16.14 9.14
CA LYS A 51 -16.66 15.88 7.82
C LYS A 51 -15.34 16.65 7.66
N ILE A 52 -14.23 15.91 7.56
CA ILE A 52 -12.91 16.48 7.22
C ILE A 52 -13.01 16.96 5.77
N ASP A 53 -12.84 18.24 5.53
CA ASP A 53 -12.83 18.83 4.19
C ASP A 53 -11.41 18.73 3.57
N LEU A 54 -11.32 18.60 2.23
CA LEU A 54 -10.06 18.65 1.49
C LEU A 54 -9.23 19.88 1.88
N SER A 55 -9.86 21.04 2.02
CA SER A 55 -9.20 22.27 2.42
C SER A 55 -8.55 22.16 3.81
N PHE A 56 -9.19 21.45 4.73
CA PHE A 56 -8.62 21.18 6.05
C PHE A 56 -7.39 20.27 5.93
N LEU A 57 -7.48 19.19 5.14
CA LEU A 57 -6.36 18.28 4.92
C LEU A 57 -5.18 18.98 4.25
N LEU A 58 -5.45 19.79 3.22
CA LEU A 58 -4.43 20.61 2.54
C LEU A 58 -3.75 21.58 3.49
N ASN A 59 -4.51 22.25 4.36
CA ASN A 59 -3.97 23.15 5.38
C ASN A 59 -3.19 22.41 6.47
N LEU A 60 -3.56 21.17 6.77
CA LEU A 60 -2.82 20.33 7.70
C LEU A 60 -1.46 19.90 7.13
N LEU A 61 -1.39 19.65 5.83
CA LEU A 61 -0.17 19.20 5.14
C LEU A 61 0.78 20.40 4.86
N ASP A 62 0.24 21.54 4.44
CA ASP A 62 0.98 22.70 3.93
C ASP A 62 0.44 24.01 4.55
N GLY A 63 0.05 23.98 5.82
CA GLY A 63 -0.49 25.14 6.52
C GLY A 63 0.58 26.08 7.05
N VAL A 64 0.14 27.30 7.41
CA VAL A 64 0.98 28.38 7.96
C VAL A 64 1.76 27.98 9.21
N LEU A 65 1.30 26.97 9.94
CA LEU A 65 1.97 26.41 11.10
C LEU A 65 2.90 25.29 10.63
N GLU A 66 4.16 25.63 10.41
CA GLU A 66 5.20 24.65 10.15
C GLU A 66 5.38 23.74 11.37
N ASN A 67 5.27 22.45 11.16
CA ASN A 67 5.55 21.42 12.16
C ASN A 67 6.76 20.60 11.71
N PRO A 68 7.99 21.07 11.94
CA PRO A 68 9.19 20.41 11.49
C PRO A 68 9.33 19.02 12.12
N GLY A 69 9.76 18.05 11.31
CA GLY A 69 9.98 16.68 11.74
C GLY A 69 8.72 15.81 11.77
N ARG A 70 7.56 16.32 11.35
CA ARG A 70 6.35 15.52 11.17
C ARG A 70 6.51 14.58 9.98
N ILE A 71 6.19 13.32 10.16
CA ILE A 71 6.12 12.32 9.09
C ILE A 71 4.66 11.97 8.86
N VAL A 72 4.20 12.07 7.61
CA VAL A 72 2.86 11.66 7.19
C VAL A 72 3.02 10.60 6.09
N ILE A 73 2.34 9.48 6.26
CA ILE A 73 2.27 8.39 5.29
C ILE A 73 0.82 8.29 4.83
N MET A 74 0.60 8.29 3.53
CA MET A 74 -0.72 8.06 2.95
C MET A 74 -0.65 6.86 2.02
N THR A 75 -1.68 5.99 2.06
CA THR A 75 -1.83 4.89 1.13
C THR A 75 -3.07 5.08 0.27
N SER A 76 -3.02 4.66 -0.99
CA SER A 76 -4.13 4.66 -1.92
C SER A 76 -3.96 3.56 -2.95
N ASN A 77 -5.07 2.90 -3.30
CA ASN A 77 -5.15 1.96 -4.42
C ASN A 77 -5.46 2.68 -5.73
N HIS A 78 -6.03 3.89 -5.66
CA HIS A 78 -6.46 4.69 -6.80
C HIS A 78 -5.87 6.11 -6.73
N PRO A 79 -4.55 6.28 -6.90
CA PRO A 79 -3.93 7.61 -6.84
C PRO A 79 -4.42 8.56 -7.94
N ASP A 80 -4.97 8.03 -9.02
CA ASP A 80 -5.55 8.77 -10.16
C ASP A 80 -6.84 9.52 -9.80
N VAL A 81 -7.57 9.11 -8.77
CA VAL A 81 -8.78 9.80 -8.30
C VAL A 81 -8.50 10.88 -7.27
N LEU A 82 -7.27 10.95 -6.74
CA LEU A 82 -6.90 11.93 -5.75
C LEU A 82 -6.77 13.32 -6.38
N ASP A 83 -7.22 14.34 -5.64
CA ASP A 83 -7.04 15.74 -6.07
C ASP A 83 -5.53 16.04 -6.23
N SER A 84 -5.18 16.58 -7.39
CA SER A 84 -3.79 16.92 -7.74
C SER A 84 -3.12 17.88 -6.73
N ALA A 85 -3.93 18.63 -5.98
CA ALA A 85 -3.43 19.48 -4.93
C ALA A 85 -2.82 18.70 -3.75
N LEU A 86 -3.22 17.44 -3.52
CA LEU A 86 -2.64 16.59 -2.48
C LEU A 86 -1.23 16.10 -2.83
N ILE A 87 -1.03 15.74 -4.10
CA ILE A 87 0.21 15.10 -4.57
C ILE A 87 1.25 16.07 -5.10
N ARG A 88 1.13 17.37 -4.77
CA ARG A 88 2.11 18.39 -5.14
C ARG A 88 3.41 18.29 -4.31
N PRO A 89 4.57 18.62 -4.91
CA PRO A 89 5.80 18.88 -4.14
C PRO A 89 5.55 19.87 -3.00
N GLY A 90 6.15 19.61 -1.85
CA GLY A 90 5.93 20.39 -0.62
C GLY A 90 4.77 19.88 0.24
N ARG A 91 3.99 18.89 -0.26
CA ARG A 91 2.97 18.17 0.50
C ARG A 91 3.27 16.68 0.56
N ILE A 92 3.60 16.08 -0.59
CA ILE A 92 4.12 14.73 -0.70
C ILE A 92 5.49 14.80 -1.32
N ASP A 93 6.51 14.48 -0.55
CA ASP A 93 7.90 14.54 -0.97
C ASP A 93 8.34 13.24 -1.65
N VAL A 94 7.74 12.12 -1.29
CA VAL A 94 8.10 10.81 -1.81
C VAL A 94 6.84 10.05 -2.22
N ILE A 95 6.82 9.55 -3.44
CA ILE A 95 5.78 8.66 -3.95
C ILE A 95 6.42 7.30 -4.23
N ALA A 96 5.94 6.27 -3.53
CA ALA A 96 6.35 4.89 -3.74
C ALA A 96 5.21 4.09 -4.36
N LYS A 97 5.44 3.55 -5.56
CA LYS A 97 4.49 2.65 -6.23
C LYS A 97 4.81 1.21 -5.87
N PHE A 98 3.82 0.52 -5.34
CA PHE A 98 3.88 -0.92 -5.14
C PHE A 98 3.17 -1.61 -6.31
N SER A 99 3.87 -2.51 -6.97
CA SER A 99 3.36 -3.29 -8.11
C SER A 99 3.51 -4.79 -7.83
N ASN A 100 3.09 -5.60 -8.78
CA ASN A 100 3.37 -7.03 -8.77
C ASN A 100 4.88 -7.31 -8.74
N CYS A 101 5.25 -8.49 -8.29
CA CYS A 101 6.63 -8.88 -8.11
C CYS A 101 7.36 -8.99 -9.45
N THR A 102 8.53 -8.37 -9.56
CA THR A 102 9.51 -8.74 -10.59
C THR A 102 10.13 -10.10 -10.24
N ASN A 103 10.69 -10.79 -11.22
CA ASN A 103 11.38 -12.08 -10.98
C ASN A 103 12.51 -11.94 -9.94
N GLU A 104 13.21 -10.79 -9.95
CA GLU A 104 14.22 -10.48 -8.92
C GLU A 104 13.58 -10.35 -7.53
N THR A 105 12.40 -9.74 -7.42
CA THR A 105 11.67 -9.63 -6.15
C THR A 105 11.22 -11.00 -5.67
N VAL A 106 10.70 -11.84 -6.56
CA VAL A 106 10.30 -13.23 -6.24
C VAL A 106 11.48 -13.99 -5.66
N SER A 107 12.64 -13.98 -6.34
CA SER A 107 13.85 -14.66 -5.89
C SER A 107 14.30 -14.18 -4.51
N LYS A 108 14.36 -12.86 -4.30
CA LYS A 108 14.78 -12.28 -3.02
C LYS A 108 13.82 -12.61 -1.88
N MET A 109 12.52 -12.62 -2.14
CA MET A 109 11.52 -12.96 -1.13
C MET A 109 11.61 -14.43 -0.71
N ILE A 110 11.81 -15.35 -1.65
CA ILE A 110 12.00 -16.77 -1.38
C ILE A 110 13.29 -17.00 -0.59
N GLU A 111 14.41 -16.46 -1.06
CA GLU A 111 15.71 -16.58 -0.36
C GLU A 111 15.63 -16.05 1.08
N PHE A 112 14.95 -14.91 1.28
CA PHE A 112 14.77 -14.32 2.60
C PHE A 112 13.86 -15.16 3.50
N PHE A 113 12.74 -15.65 2.96
CA PHE A 113 11.75 -16.39 3.74
C PHE A 113 12.26 -17.75 4.22
N TYR A 114 13.00 -18.46 3.36
CA TYR A 114 13.53 -19.79 3.68
C TYR A 114 14.98 -19.77 4.19
N ASP A 115 15.58 -18.58 4.34
CA ASP A 115 16.98 -18.37 4.76
C ASP A 115 17.97 -19.24 3.96
N MET A 116 17.84 -19.20 2.63
CA MET A 116 18.63 -20.02 1.70
C MET A 116 19.04 -19.22 0.47
N LYS A 117 19.84 -19.86 -0.39
CA LYS A 117 20.17 -19.36 -1.72
C LYS A 117 19.58 -20.28 -2.78
N LEU A 118 18.95 -19.68 -3.77
CA LEU A 118 18.41 -20.40 -4.92
C LEU A 118 19.54 -20.93 -5.80
N THR A 119 19.33 -22.13 -6.32
CA THR A 119 20.19 -22.72 -7.35
C THR A 119 19.95 -22.07 -8.71
N ASN A 120 20.85 -22.30 -9.67
CA ASN A 120 20.67 -21.79 -11.03
C ASN A 120 19.42 -22.37 -11.71
N GLU A 121 19.09 -23.64 -11.45
CA GLU A 121 17.89 -24.29 -11.98
C GLU A 121 16.61 -23.64 -11.46
N GLU A 122 16.55 -23.35 -10.16
CA GLU A 122 15.42 -22.65 -9.54
C GLU A 122 15.28 -21.20 -10.00
N LEU A 123 16.41 -20.51 -10.19
CA LEU A 123 16.42 -19.17 -10.78
C LEU A 123 15.91 -19.20 -12.24
N ASP A 124 16.23 -20.23 -13.02
CA ASP A 124 15.71 -20.38 -14.38
C ASP A 124 14.19 -20.59 -14.37
N ILE A 125 13.65 -21.36 -13.40
CA ILE A 125 12.20 -21.50 -13.22
C ILE A 125 11.58 -20.13 -12.93
N ILE A 126 12.09 -19.39 -11.97
CA ILE A 126 11.59 -18.07 -11.60
C ILE A 126 11.70 -17.08 -12.77
N ASN A 127 12.83 -17.07 -13.46
CA ASN A 127 13.05 -16.20 -14.62
C ASN A 127 12.13 -16.54 -15.81
N SER A 128 11.60 -17.75 -15.85
CA SER A 128 10.60 -18.17 -16.84
C SER A 128 9.17 -17.77 -16.51
N LEU A 129 8.91 -17.26 -15.30
CA LEU A 129 7.63 -16.63 -14.97
C LEU A 129 7.45 -15.35 -15.78
N LEU A 130 6.20 -15.05 -16.14
CA LEU A 130 5.91 -13.77 -16.78
C LEU A 130 6.20 -12.63 -15.77
N PRO A 131 6.82 -11.53 -16.22
CA PRO A 131 7.03 -10.38 -15.38
C PRO A 131 5.71 -9.88 -14.78
N GLU A 132 5.74 -9.50 -13.51
CA GLU A 132 4.57 -8.95 -12.80
C GLU A 132 3.37 -9.91 -12.70
N MET A 133 3.61 -11.22 -12.77
CA MET A 133 2.56 -12.25 -12.71
C MET A 133 1.94 -12.37 -11.30
N LEU A 134 2.74 -12.20 -10.26
CA LEU A 134 2.34 -12.43 -8.87
C LEU A 134 2.41 -11.14 -8.05
N THR A 135 1.40 -10.92 -7.24
CA THR A 135 1.46 -9.93 -6.17
C THR A 135 2.34 -10.43 -5.02
N PRO A 136 2.93 -9.52 -4.21
CA PRO A 136 3.64 -9.93 -2.99
C PRO A 136 2.77 -10.77 -2.02
N ALA A 137 1.47 -10.51 -1.98
CA ALA A 137 0.53 -11.24 -1.13
C ALA A 137 0.34 -12.70 -1.61
N GLU A 138 0.18 -12.92 -2.92
CA GLU A 138 0.06 -14.26 -3.49
C GLU A 138 1.35 -15.05 -3.31
N LEU A 139 2.51 -14.43 -3.54
CA LEU A 139 3.79 -15.06 -3.29
C LEU A 139 3.95 -15.42 -1.81
N SER A 140 3.61 -14.52 -0.90
CA SER A 140 3.64 -14.78 0.54
C SER A 140 2.73 -15.94 0.91
N LYS A 141 1.52 -16.02 0.33
CA LYS A 141 0.60 -17.14 0.54
C LYS A 141 1.22 -18.47 0.14
N VAL A 142 1.84 -18.53 -1.05
CA VAL A 142 2.54 -19.74 -1.52
C VAL A 142 3.62 -20.18 -0.53
N MET A 143 4.43 -19.24 -0.05
CA MET A 143 5.51 -19.52 0.90
C MET A 143 4.96 -20.00 2.26
N PHE A 144 3.90 -19.36 2.79
CA PHE A 144 3.30 -19.77 4.06
C PHE A 144 2.60 -21.12 3.99
N GLU A 145 1.91 -21.44 2.88
CA GLU A 145 1.27 -22.75 2.67
C GLU A 145 2.30 -23.88 2.55
N ASN A 146 3.53 -23.56 2.15
CA ASN A 146 4.63 -24.52 2.03
C ASN A 146 5.77 -24.22 3.03
N PHE A 147 5.42 -23.72 4.21
CA PHE A 147 6.39 -23.41 5.25
C PHE A 147 7.22 -24.64 5.62
N GLY A 148 8.55 -24.53 5.49
CA GLY A 148 9.50 -25.64 5.74
C GLY A 148 9.74 -26.57 4.54
N ASP A 149 9.10 -26.34 3.39
CA ASP A 149 9.29 -27.14 2.16
C ASP A 149 9.37 -26.17 0.95
N TYR A 150 10.55 -25.61 0.74
CA TYR A 150 10.76 -24.62 -0.31
C TYR A 150 10.65 -25.24 -1.72
N GLU A 151 10.97 -26.53 -1.87
CA GLU A 151 10.88 -27.22 -3.17
C GLU A 151 9.43 -27.21 -3.66
N LYS A 152 8.47 -27.49 -2.76
CA LYS A 152 7.04 -27.38 -3.09
C LYS A 152 6.61 -25.96 -3.40
N ALA A 153 7.19 -24.95 -2.76
CA ALA A 153 6.89 -23.58 -3.12
C ALA A 153 7.33 -23.26 -4.55
N ILE A 154 8.51 -23.72 -4.96
CA ILE A 154 9.02 -23.58 -6.35
C ILE A 154 8.11 -24.35 -7.34
N GLU A 155 7.73 -25.59 -7.03
CA GLU A 155 6.78 -26.38 -7.84
C GLU A 155 5.45 -25.64 -8.04
N LYS A 156 4.92 -25.03 -6.99
CA LYS A 156 3.70 -24.22 -7.08
C LYS A 156 3.85 -23.01 -8.01
N LEU A 157 4.98 -22.33 -7.98
CA LEU A 157 5.26 -21.22 -8.90
C LEU A 157 5.30 -21.71 -10.35
N GLU A 158 5.86 -22.89 -10.59
CA GLU A 158 5.84 -23.51 -11.92
C GLU A 158 4.42 -23.87 -12.40
N GLU A 159 3.55 -24.32 -11.51
CA GLU A 159 2.13 -24.54 -11.81
C GLU A 159 1.42 -23.24 -12.21
N PHE A 160 1.63 -22.15 -11.49
CA PHE A 160 1.10 -20.83 -11.86
C PHE A 160 1.49 -20.43 -13.29
N ARG A 161 2.75 -20.63 -13.66
CA ARG A 161 3.22 -20.39 -15.02
C ARG A 161 2.45 -21.19 -16.06
N LYS A 162 2.23 -22.48 -15.80
CA LYS A 162 1.53 -23.38 -16.73
C LYS A 162 0.08 -22.94 -16.94
N ILE A 163 -0.62 -22.59 -15.88
CA ILE A 163 -2.03 -22.13 -15.93
C ILE A 163 -2.14 -20.85 -16.75
N HIS A 164 -1.28 -19.86 -16.50
CA HIS A 164 -1.34 -18.55 -17.17
C HIS A 164 -0.97 -18.64 -18.65
N ASN A 165 -0.06 -19.53 -19.03
CA ASN A 165 0.26 -19.78 -20.43
C ASN A 165 -0.89 -20.45 -21.19
N TYR A 166 -1.76 -21.20 -20.52
CA TYR A 166 -2.97 -21.74 -21.13
C TYR A 166 -4.02 -20.65 -21.42
N GLU A 167 -4.16 -19.67 -20.53
CA GLU A 167 -5.12 -18.56 -20.69
C GLU A 167 -4.71 -17.58 -21.79
N LEU A 168 -3.40 -17.40 -22.04
CA LEU A 168 -2.88 -16.51 -23.09
C LEU A 168 -2.93 -17.13 -24.51
N ASN A 169 -3.16 -18.43 -24.62
CA ASN A 169 -3.24 -19.15 -25.90
C ASN A 169 -4.70 -19.49 -26.30
N LEU A 170 -5.69 -18.96 -25.59
CA LEU A 170 -7.11 -18.99 -25.93
C LEU A 170 -7.60 -17.62 -26.38
#